data_eda602f9b10bcbb2246e906a1c57e3d5
#
_entry.id   eda602f9b10bcbb2246e906a1c57e3d5
#
_cell.length_a   1.000
_cell.length_b   1.000
_cell.length_c   1.000
_cell.angle_alpha   90.00
_cell.angle_beta   90.00
_cell.angle_gamma   90.00
#
_symmetry.space_group_name_H-M   'P 1'
#
loop_
_entity.id
_entity.type
_entity.pdbx_description
1 polymer ?
#
loop_
_entity_poly.entity_id
_entity_poly.type
_entity_poly.pdbx_seq_one_letter_code
_entity_poly.pdbx_strand_id
1 'polypeptide(L)'
;MGFPAIHRVVTGHDDQGRAAVASQGPLPTVVEVAAIPGTVFHEVWSTAQSPAAVDNGPDPTLGPLVLPPPPGGTRIRFVDIPPDTPEFLAGGAERMHDAFSQIGDAAASTVQADSPHPLMHRTESVDYGVVIEGELTLVLDTGEVQLRPGSVVVQRGTNHAWANRSGAPCRMLFVLVDGRFDASLAAPAAAQP
;
A
#
# COMPACT_ATOMS: atom_id res chain seq x y z
N MET A 1 -15.45 2.35 -15.25
CA MET A 1 -16.07 1.34 -14.38
C MET A 1 -15.05 0.97 -13.33
N GLY A 2 -15.46 0.87 -12.04
CA GLY A 2 -14.58 0.41 -10.98
C GLY A 2 -14.40 -1.12 -11.00
N PHE A 3 -13.41 -1.62 -10.28
CA PHE A 3 -13.19 -3.06 -10.11
C PHE A 3 -14.29 -3.72 -9.27
N PRO A 4 -14.52 -5.03 -9.43
CA PRO A 4 -15.46 -5.75 -8.59
C PRO A 4 -15.02 -5.73 -7.11
N ALA A 5 -16.00 -5.84 -6.21
CA ALA A 5 -15.72 -5.95 -4.78
C ALA A 5 -14.88 -7.21 -4.50
N ILE A 6 -13.94 -7.07 -3.56
CA ILE A 6 -13.07 -8.18 -3.15
C ILE A 6 -13.82 -9.02 -2.12
N HIS A 7 -13.93 -10.32 -2.38
CA HIS A 7 -14.46 -11.30 -1.46
C HIS A 7 -13.33 -11.91 -0.63
N ARG A 8 -13.42 -11.79 0.71
CA ARG A 8 -12.47 -12.35 1.66
C ARG A 8 -13.08 -13.57 2.35
N VAL A 9 -12.27 -14.59 2.56
CA VAL A 9 -12.58 -15.73 3.45
C VAL A 9 -11.50 -15.77 4.53
N VAL A 10 -11.92 -15.80 5.80
CA VAL A 10 -11.04 -15.97 6.94
C VAL A 10 -11.35 -17.32 7.56
N THR A 11 -10.33 -18.14 7.73
CA THR A 11 -10.42 -19.44 8.38
C THR A 11 -10.08 -19.34 9.87
N GLY A 12 -10.58 -20.26 10.66
CA GLY A 12 -10.30 -20.37 12.09
C GLY A 12 -10.56 -21.79 12.58
N HIS A 13 -10.70 -21.95 13.88
CA HIS A 13 -10.96 -23.23 14.52
C HIS A 13 -12.28 -23.18 15.31
N ASP A 14 -13.06 -24.25 15.25
CA ASP A 14 -14.25 -24.40 16.09
C ASP A 14 -13.87 -24.81 17.54
N ASP A 15 -14.86 -24.96 18.40
CA ASP A 15 -14.68 -25.34 19.80
C ASP A 15 -14.03 -26.73 20.01
N GLN A 16 -13.92 -27.53 18.94
CA GLN A 16 -13.25 -28.83 18.93
C GLN A 16 -11.86 -28.76 18.26
N GLY A 17 -11.38 -27.56 17.91
CA GLY A 17 -10.11 -27.33 17.23
C GLY A 17 -10.10 -27.75 15.75
N ARG A 18 -11.25 -27.96 15.13
CA ARG A 18 -11.35 -28.32 13.72
C ARG A 18 -11.35 -27.05 12.84
N ALA A 19 -10.72 -27.12 11.68
CA ALA A 19 -10.71 -26.04 10.73
C ALA A 19 -12.14 -25.67 10.26
N ALA A 20 -12.45 -24.38 10.31
CA ALA A 20 -13.75 -23.84 9.95
C ALA A 20 -13.59 -22.49 9.24
N VAL A 21 -14.65 -22.04 8.57
CA VAL A 21 -14.73 -20.65 8.08
C VAL A 21 -15.20 -19.77 9.26
N ALA A 22 -14.30 -18.88 9.72
CA ALA A 22 -14.62 -17.92 10.78
C ALA A 22 -15.46 -16.76 10.24
N SER A 23 -15.14 -16.26 9.04
CA SER A 23 -15.94 -15.25 8.35
C SER A 23 -15.73 -15.29 6.84
N GLN A 24 -16.73 -14.83 6.10
CA GLN A 24 -16.62 -14.63 4.65
C GLN A 24 -17.52 -13.48 4.20
N GLY A 25 -17.12 -12.79 3.14
CA GLY A 25 -17.89 -11.69 2.57
C GLY A 25 -17.00 -10.59 1.97
N PRO A 26 -17.57 -9.42 1.69
CA PRO A 26 -16.81 -8.25 1.27
C PRO A 26 -15.86 -7.81 2.38
N LEU A 27 -14.80 -7.08 2.02
CA LEU A 27 -13.87 -6.49 2.99
C LEU A 27 -14.60 -5.46 3.87
N PRO A 28 -14.40 -5.49 5.20
CA PRO A 28 -15.07 -4.56 6.11
C PRO A 28 -14.46 -3.14 6.06
N THR A 29 -13.19 -3.03 5.66
CA THR A 29 -12.47 -1.76 5.63
C THR A 29 -12.01 -1.46 4.21
N VAL A 30 -12.72 -0.50 3.58
CA VAL A 30 -12.43 0.04 2.26
C VAL A 30 -12.43 1.57 2.38
N VAL A 31 -11.31 2.20 2.04
CA VAL A 31 -11.10 3.64 2.25
C VAL A 31 -10.65 4.31 0.97
N GLU A 32 -11.41 5.28 0.48
CA GLU A 32 -10.97 6.17 -0.59
C GLU A 32 -10.17 7.34 0.01
N VAL A 33 -9.01 7.64 -0.58
CA VAL A 33 -8.15 8.75 -0.15
C VAL A 33 -8.65 10.05 -0.75
N ALA A 34 -9.23 10.92 0.07
CA ALA A 34 -9.85 12.16 -0.41
C ALA A 34 -8.87 13.10 -1.14
N ALA A 35 -7.58 13.11 -0.74
CA ALA A 35 -6.54 13.92 -1.41
C ALA A 35 -6.19 13.40 -2.82
N ILE A 36 -6.47 12.11 -3.11
CA ILE A 36 -6.21 11.47 -4.41
C ILE A 36 -7.48 10.71 -4.83
N PRO A 37 -8.49 11.41 -5.34
CA PRO A 37 -9.78 10.80 -5.70
C PRO A 37 -9.61 9.62 -6.66
N GLY A 38 -10.30 8.51 -6.34
CA GLY A 38 -10.20 7.27 -7.07
C GLY A 38 -9.10 6.32 -6.57
N THR A 39 -8.22 6.77 -5.66
CA THR A 39 -7.31 5.87 -4.95
C THR A 39 -8.05 5.22 -3.79
N VAL A 40 -8.19 3.89 -3.85
CA VAL A 40 -8.97 3.14 -2.86
C VAL A 40 -8.11 2.03 -2.25
N PHE A 41 -8.03 2.04 -0.93
CA PHE A 41 -7.38 1.02 -0.13
C PHE A 41 -8.40 0.00 0.37
N HIS A 42 -8.10 -1.27 0.17
CA HIS A 42 -8.92 -2.40 0.59
C HIS A 42 -8.11 -3.26 1.56
N GLU A 43 -8.32 -3.09 2.86
CA GLU A 43 -7.58 -3.81 3.90
C GLU A 43 -8.03 -5.27 3.96
N VAL A 44 -7.10 -6.20 3.77
CA VAL A 44 -7.40 -7.65 3.77
C VAL A 44 -7.08 -8.27 5.12
N TRP A 45 -5.85 -8.08 5.64
CA TRP A 45 -5.40 -8.62 6.92
C TRP A 45 -4.15 -7.92 7.42
N SER A 46 -3.84 -8.08 8.72
CA SER A 46 -2.53 -7.73 9.26
C SER A 46 -2.14 -8.67 10.40
N THR A 47 -0.83 -8.81 10.64
CA THR A 47 -0.27 -9.42 11.83
C THR A 47 0.53 -8.37 12.60
N ALA A 48 0.67 -8.51 13.93
CA ALA A 48 1.29 -7.49 14.78
C ALA A 48 2.55 -7.98 15.49
N GLN A 49 3.10 -9.13 15.11
CA GLN A 49 4.30 -9.72 15.70
C GLN A 49 4.94 -10.77 14.79
N SER A 50 6.20 -11.09 15.08
CA SER A 50 6.92 -12.23 14.47
C SER A 50 7.54 -13.08 15.58
N PRO A 51 7.26 -14.42 15.67
CA PRO A 51 6.31 -15.16 14.83
C PRO A 51 4.88 -14.63 14.97
N ALA A 52 4.09 -14.68 13.88
CA ALA A 52 2.68 -14.29 13.92
C ALA A 52 1.87 -15.21 14.83
N ALA A 53 0.94 -14.67 15.60
CA ALA A 53 -0.02 -15.47 16.34
C ALA A 53 -0.92 -16.26 15.37
N VAL A 54 -1.12 -17.54 15.64
CA VAL A 54 -2.08 -18.40 14.95
C VAL A 54 -3.21 -18.68 15.93
N ASP A 55 -4.28 -17.90 15.84
CA ASP A 55 -5.37 -17.88 16.80
C ASP A 55 -6.73 -17.59 16.10
N ASN A 56 -7.78 -17.52 16.90
CA ASN A 56 -9.11 -17.06 16.50
C ASN A 56 -9.38 -15.62 16.96
N GLY A 57 -8.36 -14.77 16.99
CA GLY A 57 -8.46 -13.38 17.41
C GLY A 57 -9.44 -12.54 16.56
N PRO A 58 -9.73 -11.32 16.99
CA PRO A 58 -10.60 -10.40 16.25
C PRO A 58 -9.98 -9.98 14.92
N ASP A 59 -10.83 -9.50 14.01
CA ASP A 59 -10.39 -8.96 12.72
C ASP A 59 -9.47 -7.73 12.92
N PRO A 60 -8.20 -7.79 12.52
CA PRO A 60 -7.24 -6.70 12.73
C PRO A 60 -7.41 -5.54 11.74
N THR A 61 -8.32 -5.64 10.78
CA THR A 61 -8.56 -4.61 9.77
C THR A 61 -9.57 -3.56 10.21
N LEU A 62 -10.24 -3.76 11.36
CA LEU A 62 -11.23 -2.83 11.88
C LEU A 62 -10.52 -1.64 12.54
N GLY A 63 -10.50 -0.49 11.87
CA GLY A 63 -9.88 0.72 12.37
C GLY A 63 -9.48 1.71 11.28
N PRO A 64 -8.75 2.76 11.63
CA PRO A 64 -8.26 3.73 10.66
C PRO A 64 -7.24 3.10 9.71
N LEU A 65 -7.17 3.63 8.49
CA LEU A 65 -6.14 3.26 7.52
C LEU A 65 -4.76 3.70 8.04
N VAL A 66 -3.79 2.78 8.01
CA VAL A 66 -2.40 3.03 8.36
C VAL A 66 -1.51 2.44 7.27
N LEU A 67 -0.59 3.25 6.70
CA LEU A 67 0.25 2.82 5.59
C LEU A 67 1.25 1.72 5.98
N PRO A 68 2.15 1.91 6.97
CA PRO A 68 3.14 0.91 7.33
C PRO A 68 2.53 -0.35 7.96
N PRO A 69 3.21 -1.49 7.88
CA PRO A 69 2.86 -2.66 8.67
C PRO A 69 3.06 -2.39 10.18
N PRO A 70 2.37 -3.12 11.07
CA PRO A 70 2.66 -3.05 12.50
C PRO A 70 4.10 -3.51 12.80
N PRO A 71 4.74 -2.97 13.86
CA PRO A 71 6.08 -3.40 14.27
C PRO A 71 6.15 -4.92 14.48
N GLY A 72 7.12 -5.57 13.82
CA GLY A 72 7.28 -7.02 13.80
C GLY A 72 6.20 -7.78 13.02
N GLY A 73 5.34 -7.09 12.31
CA GLY A 73 4.18 -7.69 11.65
C GLY A 73 4.16 -7.55 10.13
N THR A 74 2.97 -7.80 9.58
CA THR A 74 2.70 -7.70 8.14
C THR A 74 1.38 -7.00 7.89
N ARG A 75 1.20 -6.50 6.67
CA ARG A 75 -0.07 -5.98 6.19
C ARG A 75 -0.31 -6.42 4.75
N ILE A 76 -1.50 -6.92 4.46
CA ILE A 76 -1.93 -7.25 3.12
C ILE A 76 -3.15 -6.41 2.73
N ARG A 77 -3.09 -5.80 1.54
CA ARG A 77 -4.15 -4.94 1.00
C ARG A 77 -4.18 -4.96 -0.53
N PHE A 78 -5.33 -4.65 -1.09
CA PHE A 78 -5.40 -4.18 -2.46
C PHE A 78 -5.44 -2.66 -2.50
N VAL A 79 -4.90 -2.10 -3.57
CA VAL A 79 -4.98 -0.66 -3.85
C VAL A 79 -5.43 -0.49 -5.29
N ASP A 80 -6.53 0.25 -5.47
CA ASP A 80 -6.96 0.71 -6.78
C ASP A 80 -6.33 2.08 -7.02
N ILE A 81 -5.60 2.19 -8.13
CA ILE A 81 -4.82 3.38 -8.50
C ILE A 81 -5.42 3.96 -9.77
N PRO A 82 -6.03 5.16 -9.70
CA PRO A 82 -6.60 5.83 -10.85
C PRO A 82 -5.51 6.31 -11.82
N PRO A 83 -5.85 6.64 -13.07
CA PRO A 83 -4.92 7.31 -13.98
C PRO A 83 -4.41 8.64 -13.41
N ASP A 84 -3.14 8.94 -13.65
CA ASP A 84 -2.57 10.24 -13.35
C ASP A 84 -3.25 11.31 -14.23
N THR A 85 -3.75 12.37 -13.60
CA THR A 85 -4.30 13.51 -14.33
C THR A 85 -3.33 14.69 -14.31
N PRO A 86 -3.38 15.61 -15.29
CA PRO A 86 -2.55 16.81 -15.26
C PRO A 86 -2.72 17.62 -13.97
N GLU A 87 -3.95 17.73 -13.45
CA GLU A 87 -4.26 18.43 -12.21
C GLU A 87 -3.64 17.74 -10.99
N PHE A 88 -3.62 16.41 -10.99
CA PHE A 88 -2.98 15.62 -9.94
C PHE A 88 -1.46 15.82 -9.98
N LEU A 89 -0.83 15.70 -11.15
CA LEU A 89 0.60 15.88 -11.34
C LEU A 89 1.08 17.30 -11.00
N ALA A 90 0.23 18.30 -11.20
CA ALA A 90 0.49 19.70 -10.84
C ALA A 90 0.21 20.04 -9.36
N GLY A 91 -0.29 19.09 -8.58
CA GLY A 91 -0.87 19.34 -7.25
C GLY A 91 0.09 19.76 -6.13
N GLY A 92 1.41 19.71 -6.36
CA GLY A 92 2.43 20.19 -5.42
C GLY A 92 2.66 19.29 -4.19
N ALA A 93 3.78 19.54 -3.50
CA ALA A 93 4.22 18.73 -2.36
C ALA A 93 3.27 18.77 -1.15
N GLU A 94 2.61 19.91 -0.89
CA GLU A 94 1.69 20.08 0.24
C GLU A 94 0.49 19.13 0.14
N ARG A 95 -0.15 19.05 -1.03
CA ARG A 95 -1.26 18.13 -1.27
C ARG A 95 -0.85 16.66 -1.11
N MET A 96 0.39 16.34 -1.47
CA MET A 96 0.91 14.99 -1.33
C MET A 96 1.23 14.64 0.13
N HIS A 97 1.74 15.59 0.90
CA HIS A 97 1.89 15.45 2.33
C HIS A 97 0.54 15.16 3.02
N ASP A 98 -0.51 15.89 2.64
CA ASP A 98 -1.87 15.63 3.12
C ASP A 98 -2.36 14.23 2.75
N ALA A 99 -2.07 13.77 1.54
CA ALA A 99 -2.43 12.41 1.12
C ALA A 99 -1.78 11.35 2.02
N PHE A 100 -0.47 11.45 2.29
CA PHE A 100 0.23 10.52 3.18
C PHE A 100 -0.24 10.65 4.63
N SER A 101 -0.63 11.84 5.08
CA SER A 101 -1.24 12.03 6.39
C SER A 101 -2.58 11.30 6.52
N GLN A 102 -3.42 11.32 5.46
CA GLN A 102 -4.70 10.60 5.44
C GLN A 102 -4.55 9.08 5.49
N ILE A 103 -3.45 8.53 5.00
CA ILE A 103 -3.12 7.11 5.09
C ILE A 103 -2.23 6.75 6.28
N GLY A 104 -2.10 7.67 7.25
CA GLY A 104 -1.46 7.42 8.54
C GLY A 104 0.05 7.39 8.54
N ASP A 105 0.72 7.96 7.51
CA ASP A 105 2.18 8.08 7.48
C ASP A 105 2.65 9.32 6.70
N ALA A 106 2.50 10.48 7.31
CA ALA A 106 3.00 11.74 6.73
C ALA A 106 4.51 11.73 6.47
N ALA A 107 5.26 10.94 7.25
CA ALA A 107 6.72 10.85 7.14
C ALA A 107 7.19 9.99 5.94
N ALA A 108 6.31 9.19 5.34
CA ALA A 108 6.66 8.36 4.17
C ALA A 108 6.96 9.19 2.92
N SER A 109 6.38 10.39 2.78
CA SER A 109 6.60 11.26 1.63
C SER A 109 8.05 11.72 1.56
N THR A 110 8.66 11.54 0.38
CA THR A 110 10.03 12.01 0.08
C THR A 110 10.05 13.05 -1.03
N VAL A 111 8.90 13.60 -1.36
CA VAL A 111 8.72 14.52 -2.49
C VAL A 111 9.52 15.80 -2.33
N GLN A 112 10.26 16.17 -3.37
CA GLN A 112 10.98 17.42 -3.54
C GLN A 112 10.57 18.09 -4.85
N ALA A 113 11.03 19.31 -5.09
CA ALA A 113 10.63 20.09 -6.27
C ALA A 113 11.03 19.43 -7.61
N ASP A 114 12.06 18.62 -7.62
CA ASP A 114 12.60 17.89 -8.79
C ASP A 114 12.25 16.40 -8.79
N SER A 115 11.37 15.95 -7.88
CA SER A 115 10.94 14.55 -7.83
C SER A 115 10.29 14.11 -9.13
N PRO A 116 10.59 12.90 -9.63
CA PRO A 116 10.07 12.42 -10.92
C PRO A 116 8.56 12.16 -10.89
N HIS A 117 7.97 12.04 -9.70
CA HIS A 117 6.53 11.87 -9.50
C HIS A 117 6.08 12.49 -8.17
N PRO A 118 4.88 13.08 -8.08
CA PRO A 118 4.42 13.74 -6.84
C PRO A 118 4.12 12.78 -5.69
N LEU A 119 3.99 11.48 -5.94
CA LEU A 119 3.81 10.46 -4.90
C LEU A 119 5.09 9.69 -4.57
N MET A 120 6.26 10.27 -4.80
CA MET A 120 7.49 9.62 -4.32
C MET A 120 7.45 9.45 -2.80
N HIS A 121 7.69 8.22 -2.36
CA HIS A 121 7.65 7.86 -0.95
C HIS A 121 8.54 6.67 -0.63
N ARG A 122 8.76 6.47 0.67
CA ARG A 122 9.60 5.40 1.19
C ARG A 122 9.06 4.92 2.53
N THR A 123 9.02 3.61 2.71
CA THR A 123 8.65 2.95 3.97
C THR A 123 9.79 2.05 4.47
N GLU A 124 9.91 1.90 5.79
CA GLU A 124 10.88 0.98 6.41
C GLU A 124 10.28 -0.43 6.44
N SER A 125 10.11 -1.00 5.24
CA SER A 125 9.48 -2.30 5.02
C SER A 125 10.06 -3.02 3.80
N VAL A 126 9.77 -4.31 3.70
CA VAL A 126 9.92 -5.06 2.45
C VAL A 126 8.52 -5.38 1.95
N ASP A 127 8.20 -4.90 0.73
CA ASP A 127 6.88 -5.06 0.18
C ASP A 127 6.90 -5.94 -1.07
N TYR A 128 5.87 -6.77 -1.20
CA TYR A 128 5.61 -7.53 -2.43
C TYR A 128 4.39 -6.90 -3.11
N GLY A 129 4.62 -6.20 -4.23
CA GLY A 129 3.56 -5.61 -5.06
C GLY A 129 3.26 -6.50 -6.26
N VAL A 130 2.01 -6.85 -6.46
CA VAL A 130 1.54 -7.67 -7.60
C VAL A 130 0.49 -6.91 -8.38
N VAL A 131 0.69 -6.73 -9.68
CA VAL A 131 -0.35 -6.19 -10.57
C VAL A 131 -1.40 -7.27 -10.80
N ILE A 132 -2.63 -6.99 -10.37
CA ILE A 132 -3.78 -7.90 -10.55
C ILE A 132 -4.49 -7.58 -11.86
N GLU A 133 -4.76 -6.30 -12.12
CA GLU A 133 -5.47 -5.84 -13.31
C GLU A 133 -5.03 -4.41 -13.67
N GLY A 134 -5.01 -4.08 -14.96
CA GLY A 134 -4.54 -2.79 -15.46
C GLY A 134 -3.03 -2.75 -15.67
N GLU A 135 -2.52 -1.57 -15.93
CA GLU A 135 -1.08 -1.32 -16.15
C GLU A 135 -0.60 -0.19 -15.25
N LEU A 136 0.66 -0.25 -14.83
CA LEU A 136 1.26 0.74 -13.95
C LEU A 136 2.74 0.94 -14.30
N THR A 137 3.29 2.08 -13.97
CA THR A 137 4.73 2.36 -14.05
C THR A 137 5.29 2.52 -12.64
N LEU A 138 6.24 1.66 -12.27
CA LEU A 138 7.07 1.87 -11.10
C LEU A 138 8.10 2.95 -11.44
N VAL A 139 8.08 4.06 -10.70
CA VAL A 139 9.03 5.16 -10.81
C VAL A 139 10.02 5.07 -9.65
N LEU A 140 11.30 5.10 -9.96
CA LEU A 140 12.42 5.12 -9.01
C LEU A 140 13.26 6.38 -9.23
N ASP A 141 14.20 6.67 -8.33
CA ASP A 141 15.09 7.84 -8.46
C ASP A 141 15.90 7.84 -9.76
N THR A 142 16.23 6.67 -10.30
CA THR A 142 17.17 6.53 -11.44
C THR A 142 16.54 5.85 -12.65
N GLY A 143 15.24 5.60 -12.66
CA GLY A 143 14.58 4.96 -13.80
C GLY A 143 13.16 4.50 -13.52
N GLU A 144 12.56 3.92 -14.54
CA GLU A 144 11.16 3.49 -14.52
C GLU A 144 11.00 2.08 -15.08
N VAL A 145 9.99 1.35 -14.61
CA VAL A 145 9.64 0.02 -15.10
C VAL A 145 8.14 -0.07 -15.36
N GLN A 146 7.75 -0.43 -16.57
CA GLN A 146 6.35 -0.75 -16.87
C GLN A 146 5.95 -2.10 -16.29
N LEU A 147 4.80 -2.13 -15.64
CA LEU A 147 4.23 -3.30 -14.98
C LEU A 147 2.89 -3.66 -15.63
N ARG A 148 2.63 -4.96 -15.74
CA ARG A 148 1.41 -5.53 -16.33
C ARG A 148 0.84 -6.61 -15.41
N PRO A 149 -0.39 -7.07 -15.62
CA PRO A 149 -0.96 -8.17 -14.85
C PRO A 149 0.00 -9.37 -14.72
N GLY A 150 0.24 -9.81 -13.48
CA GLY A 150 1.21 -10.84 -13.14
C GLY A 150 2.64 -10.34 -12.88
N SER A 151 2.96 -9.06 -13.12
CA SER A 151 4.23 -8.49 -12.67
C SER A 151 4.30 -8.49 -11.15
N VAL A 152 5.45 -8.88 -10.61
CA VAL A 152 5.76 -8.86 -9.18
C VAL A 152 6.93 -7.94 -8.91
N VAL A 153 6.74 -6.98 -8.00
CA VAL A 153 7.80 -6.07 -7.53
C VAL A 153 8.17 -6.45 -6.10
N VAL A 154 9.46 -6.61 -5.84
CA VAL A 154 10.00 -6.68 -4.48
C VAL A 154 10.57 -5.30 -4.14
N GLN A 155 9.82 -4.54 -3.34
CA GLN A 155 10.19 -3.21 -2.88
C GLN A 155 10.93 -3.32 -1.56
N ARG A 156 12.21 -2.94 -1.52
CA ARG A 156 13.08 -3.08 -0.35
C ARG A 156 13.35 -1.72 0.30
N GLY A 157 12.30 -1.03 0.74
CA GLY A 157 12.41 0.30 1.34
C GLY A 157 13.04 1.34 0.42
N THR A 158 13.02 1.16 -0.90
CA THR A 158 13.55 2.13 -1.86
C THR A 158 12.56 3.26 -2.10
N ASN A 159 13.07 4.45 -2.43
CA ASN A 159 12.23 5.56 -2.83
C ASN A 159 11.51 5.26 -4.15
N HIS A 160 10.20 5.43 -4.19
CA HIS A 160 9.41 5.05 -5.36
C HIS A 160 8.05 5.77 -5.44
N ALA A 161 7.45 5.67 -6.62
CA ALA A 161 6.04 5.99 -6.84
C ALA A 161 5.40 4.98 -7.80
N TRP A 162 4.08 4.88 -7.71
CA TRP A 162 3.24 4.05 -8.57
C TRP A 162 2.47 4.97 -9.52
N ALA A 163 3.04 5.25 -10.70
CA ALA A 163 2.46 6.15 -11.69
C ALA A 163 1.51 5.39 -12.62
N ASN A 164 0.27 5.84 -12.73
CA ASN A 164 -0.68 5.24 -13.65
C ASN A 164 -0.85 6.12 -14.91
N ARG A 165 -0.11 5.81 -15.94
CA ARG A 165 -0.14 6.50 -17.23
C ARG A 165 -1.01 5.80 -18.28
N SER A 166 -1.78 4.76 -17.88
CA SER A 166 -2.50 3.88 -18.81
C SER A 166 -3.88 4.39 -19.24
N GLY A 167 -4.41 5.44 -18.65
CA GLY A 167 -5.74 5.93 -18.94
C GLY A 167 -6.90 5.09 -18.37
N ALA A 168 -6.62 3.99 -17.66
CA ALA A 168 -7.59 3.16 -16.96
C ALA A 168 -7.10 2.84 -15.54
N PRO A 169 -7.98 2.58 -14.55
CA PRO A 169 -7.54 2.19 -13.21
C PRO A 169 -6.68 0.92 -13.22
N CYS A 170 -5.73 0.84 -12.29
CA CYS A 170 -4.92 -0.35 -12.03
C CYS A 170 -5.19 -0.85 -10.61
N ARG A 171 -5.39 -2.15 -10.43
CA ARG A 171 -5.48 -2.81 -9.13
C ARG A 171 -4.21 -3.57 -8.82
N MET A 172 -3.61 -3.25 -7.69
CA MET A 172 -2.47 -3.96 -7.14
C MET A 172 -2.82 -4.67 -5.83
N LEU A 173 -2.16 -5.80 -5.60
CA LEU A 173 -2.07 -6.42 -4.28
C LEU A 173 -0.71 -6.09 -3.69
N PHE A 174 -0.70 -5.64 -2.43
CA PHE A 174 0.53 -5.43 -1.66
C PHE A 174 0.55 -6.31 -0.41
N VAL A 175 1.71 -6.88 -0.13
CA VAL A 175 2.06 -7.48 1.16
C VAL A 175 3.25 -6.72 1.70
N LEU A 176 3.05 -6.00 2.81
CA LEU A 176 4.10 -5.23 3.49
C LEU A 176 4.58 -6.04 4.71
N VAL A 177 5.88 -6.16 4.85
CA VAL A 177 6.54 -6.83 5.97
C VAL A 177 7.38 -5.80 6.70
N ASP A 178 7.17 -5.65 8.01
CA ASP A 178 7.98 -4.75 8.84
C ASP A 178 9.47 -5.02 8.68
N GLY A 179 10.25 -3.96 8.59
CA GLY A 179 11.67 -4.02 8.32
C GLY A 179 12.46 -2.96 9.09
N ARG A 180 13.76 -2.98 8.90
CA ARG A 180 14.65 -1.91 9.36
C ARG A 180 15.69 -1.62 8.29
N PHE A 181 15.98 -0.34 8.08
CA PHE A 181 17.05 0.05 7.20
C PHE A 181 18.39 -0.44 7.74
N ASP A 182 19.20 -1.03 6.88
CA ASP A 182 20.60 -1.26 7.19
C ASP A 182 21.31 0.09 7.42
N ALA A 183 22.26 0.12 8.37
CA ALA A 183 22.99 1.33 8.70
C ALA A 183 23.79 1.93 7.52
N SER A 184 24.08 1.13 6.49
CA SER A 184 24.72 1.58 5.26
C SER A 184 23.77 2.29 4.28
N LEU A 185 22.45 2.16 4.48
CA LEU A 185 21.45 2.84 3.66
C LEU A 185 21.16 4.20 4.29
N ALA A 186 21.77 5.25 3.74
CA ALA A 186 21.49 6.62 4.16
C ALA A 186 19.97 6.87 4.05
N ALA A 187 19.35 7.36 5.13
CA ALA A 187 18.02 7.95 5.02
C ALA A 187 18.10 9.11 4.02
N PRO A 188 17.14 9.26 3.09
CA PRO A 188 17.04 10.50 2.33
C PRO A 188 16.98 11.64 3.33
N ALA A 189 17.75 12.72 3.06
CA ALA A 189 17.74 13.88 3.93
C ALA A 189 16.28 14.32 4.12
N ALA A 190 15.80 14.33 5.35
CA ALA A 190 14.49 14.87 5.66
C ALA A 190 14.46 16.29 5.10
N ALA A 191 13.41 16.61 4.33
CA ALA A 191 13.19 17.98 3.90
C ALA A 191 13.25 18.87 5.15
N GLN A 192 14.25 19.73 5.23
CA GLN A 192 14.31 20.71 6.31
C GLN A 192 13.17 21.71 6.10
N PRO A 193 12.46 22.08 7.16
CA PRO A 193 11.33 23.01 7.10
C PRO A 193 11.73 24.39 6.59
#